data_c1c276086981167372f4f1aa92da4b80
#
_entry.id   c1c276086981167372f4f1aa92da4b80
#
_cell.length_a   1.000
_cell.length_b   1.000
_cell.length_c   1.000
_cell.angle_alpha   90.00
_cell.angle_beta   90.00
_cell.angle_gamma   90.00
#
_symmetry.space_group_name_H-M   'P 1'
#
loop_
_entity.id
_entity.type
_entity.pdbx_description
1 polymer ?
#
loop_
_entity_poly.entity_id
_entity_poly.type
_entity_poly.pdbx_seq_one_letter_code
_entity_poly.pdbx_strand_id
1 'polypeptide(L)'
;NVTIRRRGKAYNVNLKAFVDQGAARQNPIILDGDVINVPPIRDNKIFTFGEIATAEIPLPSDMPVSLTETLAEVGGIDRIRADSRGIFVFRRTPSTPQGFDVFQFNLKSATALVLATDFKMAPLDIIFVTNDPITRWNDTVGSLIAPLTGLVRVQTVVDSS
;
A
#
# COMPACT_ATOMS: atom_id res chain seq x y z
N ASN A 1 2.74 -16.11 -4.95
CA ASN A 1 3.83 -17.08 -4.92
C ASN A 1 3.33 -18.43 -4.41
N VAL A 2 3.77 -19.50 -5.01
CA VAL A 2 3.48 -20.87 -4.59
C VAL A 2 4.79 -21.53 -4.15
N THR A 3 4.73 -22.35 -3.11
CA THR A 3 5.88 -23.09 -2.64
C THR A 3 5.70 -24.57 -2.93
N ILE A 4 6.64 -25.16 -3.67
CA ILE A 4 6.68 -26.61 -3.92
C ILE A 4 7.73 -27.21 -3.00
N ARG A 5 7.34 -28.16 -2.17
CA ARG A 5 8.25 -28.95 -1.35
C ARG A 5 8.50 -30.31 -2.00
N ARG A 6 9.78 -30.59 -2.28
CA ARG A 6 10.23 -31.83 -2.89
C ARG A 6 11.41 -32.39 -2.09
N ARG A 7 11.29 -33.58 -1.54
CA ARG A 7 12.35 -34.26 -0.77
C ARG A 7 13.04 -33.34 0.26
N GLY A 8 12.24 -32.60 1.03
CA GLY A 8 12.71 -31.67 2.07
C GLY A 8 13.24 -30.31 1.58
N LYS A 9 13.36 -30.07 0.27
CA LYS A 9 13.72 -28.79 -0.32
C LYS A 9 12.47 -27.98 -0.68
N ALA A 10 12.51 -26.66 -0.47
CA ALA A 10 11.45 -25.74 -0.84
C ALA A 10 11.85 -24.95 -2.10
N TYR A 11 10.97 -24.92 -3.08
CA TYR A 11 11.09 -24.15 -4.32
C TYR A 11 9.98 -23.12 -4.38
N ASN A 12 10.34 -21.84 -4.43
CA ASN A 12 9.37 -20.75 -4.58
C ASN A 12 9.12 -20.49 -6.06
N VAL A 13 7.86 -20.53 -6.44
CA VAL A 13 7.40 -20.34 -7.82
C VAL A 13 6.56 -19.08 -7.90
N ASN A 14 6.92 -18.18 -8.79
CA ASN A 14 6.11 -17.01 -9.10
C ASN A 14 5.20 -17.30 -10.30
N LEU A 15 4.01 -17.85 -10.01
CA LEU A 15 3.04 -18.18 -11.07
C LEU A 15 2.60 -16.92 -11.86
N LYS A 16 2.54 -15.75 -11.21
CA LYS A 16 2.19 -14.50 -11.90
C LYS A 16 3.23 -14.17 -12.98
N ALA A 17 4.52 -14.25 -12.67
CA ALA A 17 5.59 -14.02 -13.64
C ALA A 17 5.54 -15.05 -14.79
N PHE A 18 5.14 -16.29 -14.51
CA PHE A 18 4.94 -17.29 -15.55
C PHE A 18 3.76 -16.93 -16.48
N VAL A 19 2.61 -16.58 -15.93
CA VAL A 19 1.39 -16.29 -16.71
C VAL A 19 1.52 -14.97 -17.47
N ASP A 20 1.97 -13.88 -16.81
CA ASP A 20 1.97 -12.54 -17.38
C ASP A 20 3.16 -12.28 -18.32
N GLN A 21 4.31 -12.89 -18.04
CA GLN A 21 5.59 -12.60 -18.71
C GLN A 21 6.14 -13.78 -19.50
N GLY A 22 5.43 -14.93 -19.50
CA GLY A 22 5.91 -16.15 -20.16
C GLY A 22 7.21 -16.69 -19.57
N ALA A 23 7.52 -16.41 -18.30
CA ALA A 23 8.76 -16.81 -17.65
C ALA A 23 8.84 -18.34 -17.48
N ALA A 24 9.28 -19.05 -18.52
CA ALA A 24 9.31 -20.51 -18.57
C ALA A 24 10.09 -21.15 -17.40
N ARG A 25 11.09 -20.45 -16.83
CA ARG A 25 11.83 -20.89 -15.64
C ARG A 25 10.96 -20.95 -14.38
N GLN A 26 9.81 -20.28 -14.38
CA GLN A 26 8.85 -20.28 -13.28
C GLN A 26 7.77 -21.37 -13.46
N ASN A 27 7.90 -22.25 -14.45
CA ASN A 27 7.02 -23.39 -14.66
C ASN A 27 7.74 -24.70 -14.32
N PRO A 28 7.85 -25.06 -13.04
CA PRO A 28 8.50 -26.31 -12.64
C PRO A 28 7.60 -27.51 -13.01
N ILE A 29 8.23 -28.57 -13.45
CA ILE A 29 7.54 -29.87 -13.62
C ILE A 29 7.17 -30.39 -12.23
N ILE A 30 5.89 -30.73 -12.03
CA ILE A 30 5.41 -31.39 -10.82
C ILE A 30 5.74 -32.86 -10.88
N LEU A 31 6.28 -33.39 -9.82
CA LEU A 31 6.64 -34.79 -9.68
C LEU A 31 5.80 -35.46 -8.57
N ASP A 32 5.73 -36.77 -8.64
CA ASP A 32 5.08 -37.56 -7.59
C ASP A 32 5.77 -37.35 -6.23
N GLY A 33 4.95 -37.13 -5.17
CA GLY A 33 5.41 -36.80 -3.83
C GLY A 33 5.72 -35.33 -3.59
N ASP A 34 5.48 -34.42 -4.56
CA ASP A 34 5.55 -32.99 -4.33
C ASP A 34 4.38 -32.51 -3.46
N VAL A 35 4.68 -31.64 -2.51
CA VAL A 35 3.69 -30.92 -1.72
C VAL A 35 3.62 -29.47 -2.19
N ILE A 36 2.46 -29.08 -2.74
CA ILE A 36 2.23 -27.72 -3.22
C ILE A 36 1.51 -26.93 -2.14
N ASN A 37 2.14 -25.88 -1.64
CA ASN A 37 1.55 -24.94 -0.69
C ASN A 37 1.22 -23.63 -1.40
N VAL A 38 -0.06 -23.30 -1.43
CA VAL A 38 -0.58 -22.01 -1.92
C VAL A 38 -0.96 -21.19 -0.69
N PRO A 39 -0.16 -20.21 -0.29
CA PRO A 39 -0.50 -19.40 0.87
C PRO A 39 -1.76 -18.58 0.61
N PRO A 40 -2.64 -18.41 1.60
CA PRO A 40 -3.79 -17.53 1.46
C PRO A 40 -3.33 -16.08 1.26
N ILE A 41 -4.04 -15.33 0.42
CA ILE A 41 -3.81 -13.90 0.16
C ILE A 41 -4.44 -13.09 1.31
N ARG A 42 -3.95 -13.25 2.55
CA ARG A 42 -4.54 -12.59 3.72
C ARG A 42 -4.15 -11.11 3.85
N ASP A 43 -2.99 -10.74 3.33
CA ASP A 43 -2.39 -9.42 3.52
C ASP A 43 -2.55 -8.50 2.30
N ASN A 44 -3.28 -8.95 1.28
CA ASN A 44 -3.47 -8.19 0.05
C ASN A 44 -4.67 -7.25 0.18
N LYS A 45 -4.57 -6.31 1.10
CA LYS A 45 -5.60 -5.34 1.45
C LYS A 45 -4.98 -4.05 1.95
N ILE A 46 -5.74 -2.98 1.90
CA ILE A 46 -5.41 -1.68 2.46
C ILE A 46 -6.50 -1.25 3.43
N PHE A 47 -6.20 -0.24 4.24
CA PHE A 47 -7.13 0.29 5.23
C PHE A 47 -7.31 1.79 5.03
N THR A 48 -8.52 2.28 5.28
CA THR A 48 -8.84 3.71 5.26
C THR A 48 -9.36 4.15 6.62
N PHE A 49 -8.91 5.33 7.09
CA PHE A 49 -9.29 5.92 8.37
C PHE A 49 -9.37 7.44 8.29
N GLY A 50 -10.00 8.06 9.29
CA GLY A 50 -10.14 9.52 9.42
C GLY A 50 -11.41 10.04 8.76
N GLU A 51 -11.32 11.21 8.12
CA GLU A 51 -12.46 11.88 7.44
C GLU A 51 -12.77 11.25 6.07
N ILE A 52 -12.82 9.95 6.04
CA ILE A 52 -13.18 9.09 4.92
C ILE A 52 -13.88 7.87 5.47
N ALA A 53 -14.66 7.15 4.67
CA ALA A 53 -15.26 5.91 5.13
C ALA A 53 -14.18 4.94 5.61
N THR A 54 -14.31 4.48 6.87
CA THR A 54 -13.40 3.45 7.40
C THR A 54 -13.72 2.14 6.72
N ALA A 55 -12.77 1.59 6.00
CA ALA A 55 -12.92 0.37 5.24
C ALA A 55 -11.65 -0.47 5.21
N GLU A 56 -11.85 -1.76 4.98
CA GLU A 56 -10.82 -2.70 4.56
C GLU A 56 -11.07 -2.99 3.09
N ILE A 57 -10.13 -2.64 2.22
CA ILE A 57 -10.25 -2.75 0.77
C ILE A 57 -9.31 -3.83 0.29
N PRO A 58 -9.82 -4.92 -0.32
CA PRO A 58 -8.97 -5.93 -0.91
C PRO A 58 -8.22 -5.38 -2.13
N LEU A 59 -6.93 -5.66 -2.22
CA LEU A 59 -6.13 -5.35 -3.41
C LEU A 59 -6.17 -6.54 -4.36
N PRO A 60 -6.57 -6.35 -5.63
CA PRO A 60 -6.45 -7.36 -6.66
C PRO A 60 -5.00 -7.81 -6.84
N SER A 61 -4.78 -9.11 -7.05
CA SER A 61 -3.42 -9.64 -7.26
C SER A 61 -2.91 -9.43 -8.67
N ASP A 62 -3.82 -9.18 -9.60
CA ASP A 62 -3.61 -9.13 -11.05
C ASP A 62 -3.49 -7.70 -11.59
N MET A 63 -4.03 -6.72 -10.89
CA MET A 63 -3.98 -5.31 -11.31
C MET A 63 -3.49 -4.40 -10.19
N PRO A 64 -2.56 -3.47 -10.48
CA PRO A 64 -2.15 -2.47 -9.51
C PRO A 64 -3.26 -1.42 -9.36
N VAL A 65 -3.72 -1.19 -8.14
CA VAL A 65 -4.70 -0.15 -7.79
C VAL A 65 -3.97 1.11 -7.36
N SER A 66 -4.43 2.26 -7.82
CA SER A 66 -3.87 3.57 -7.45
C SER A 66 -4.54 4.16 -6.20
N LEU A 67 -3.90 5.18 -5.62
CA LEU A 67 -4.50 5.95 -4.52
C LEU A 67 -5.82 6.60 -4.96
N THR A 68 -5.88 7.15 -6.16
CA THR A 68 -7.10 7.80 -6.68
C THR A 68 -8.25 6.80 -6.84
N GLU A 69 -7.98 5.61 -7.39
CA GLU A 69 -8.98 4.52 -7.51
C GLU A 69 -9.47 4.08 -6.14
N THR A 70 -8.57 3.91 -5.18
CA THR A 70 -8.92 3.56 -3.79
C THR A 70 -9.82 4.61 -3.15
N LEU A 71 -9.48 5.90 -3.27
CA LEU A 71 -10.30 6.98 -2.73
C LEU A 71 -11.68 7.01 -3.38
N ALA A 72 -11.77 6.75 -4.69
CA ALA A 72 -13.05 6.70 -5.40
C ALA A 72 -13.92 5.52 -4.95
N GLU A 73 -13.32 4.35 -4.69
CA GLU A 73 -14.02 3.14 -4.24
C GLU A 73 -14.73 3.34 -2.89
N VAL A 74 -14.13 4.08 -1.97
CA VAL A 74 -14.73 4.39 -0.66
C VAL A 74 -15.68 5.59 -0.69
N GLY A 75 -16.05 6.08 -1.87
CA GLY A 75 -16.99 7.20 -2.04
C GLY A 75 -16.35 8.58 -2.04
N GLY A 76 -15.03 8.64 -2.13
CA GLY A 76 -14.27 9.88 -2.14
C GLY A 76 -14.05 10.48 -0.75
N ILE A 77 -13.49 11.68 -0.73
CA ILE A 77 -13.21 12.44 0.49
C ILE A 77 -14.45 13.24 0.86
N ASP A 78 -14.85 13.25 2.12
CA ASP A 78 -15.89 14.16 2.61
C ASP A 78 -15.43 15.61 2.46
N ARG A 79 -15.94 16.30 1.44
CA ARG A 79 -15.56 17.68 1.10
C ARG A 79 -15.89 18.69 2.18
N ILE A 80 -16.76 18.37 3.12
CA ILE A 80 -17.20 19.27 4.18
C ILE A 80 -16.27 19.17 5.38
N ARG A 81 -15.75 17.96 5.67
CA ARG A 81 -14.98 17.66 6.87
C ARG A 81 -13.49 17.49 6.60
N ALA A 82 -13.13 16.89 5.48
CA ALA A 82 -11.74 16.60 5.16
C ALA A 82 -10.99 17.80 4.57
N ASP A 83 -9.77 18.02 5.01
CA ASP A 83 -8.84 18.86 4.26
C ASP A 83 -8.17 17.99 3.18
N SER A 84 -8.44 18.32 1.92
CA SER A 84 -7.85 17.60 0.77
C SER A 84 -6.32 17.72 0.68
N ARG A 85 -5.69 18.54 1.55
CA ARG A 85 -4.23 18.60 1.76
C ARG A 85 -3.75 17.57 2.79
N GLY A 86 -4.63 16.99 3.56
CA GLY A 86 -4.36 16.09 4.68
C GLY A 86 -4.56 14.63 4.35
N ILE A 87 -4.09 14.17 3.19
CA ILE A 87 -4.16 12.76 2.83
C ILE A 87 -2.79 12.13 2.99
N PHE A 88 -2.73 11.10 3.80
CA PHE A 88 -1.51 10.42 4.17
C PHE A 88 -1.60 8.94 3.85
N VAL A 89 -0.54 8.38 3.27
CA VAL A 89 -0.39 6.95 3.08
C VAL A 89 0.78 6.47 3.92
N PHE A 90 0.51 5.58 4.85
CA PHE A 90 1.52 4.93 5.69
C PHE A 90 1.84 3.58 5.08
N ARG A 91 3.10 3.37 4.75
CA ARG A 91 3.62 2.13 4.16
C ARG A 91 4.74 1.56 4.99
N ARG A 92 4.68 0.29 5.30
CA ARG A 92 5.76 -0.38 6.02
C ARG A 92 7.02 -0.42 5.16
N THR A 93 8.16 -0.01 5.73
CA THR A 93 9.46 -0.03 5.05
C THR A 93 10.06 -1.44 5.12
N PRO A 94 10.32 -2.12 3.99
CA PRO A 94 10.84 -3.50 3.99
C PRO A 94 12.21 -3.65 4.66
N SER A 95 13.03 -2.60 4.59
CA SER A 95 14.42 -2.60 5.10
C SER A 95 14.51 -2.42 6.61
N THR A 96 13.44 -2.01 7.28
CA THR A 96 13.43 -1.72 8.72
C THR A 96 12.18 -2.33 9.34
N PRO A 97 12.28 -3.35 10.22
CA PRO A 97 11.12 -4.09 10.73
C PRO A 97 10.04 -3.25 11.42
N GLN A 98 10.42 -2.06 11.91
CA GLN A 98 9.53 -1.11 12.59
C GLN A 98 9.42 0.23 11.86
N GLY A 99 10.01 0.33 10.66
CA GLY A 99 10.03 1.55 9.86
C GLY A 99 8.77 1.72 9.01
N PHE A 100 8.39 3.00 8.82
CA PHE A 100 7.29 3.40 7.96
C PHE A 100 7.75 4.54 7.05
N ASP A 101 7.35 4.46 5.78
CA ASP A 101 7.35 5.58 4.87
C ASP A 101 5.98 6.26 4.95
N VAL A 102 5.97 7.58 5.08
CA VAL A 102 4.75 8.38 5.09
C VAL A 102 4.73 9.26 3.86
N PHE A 103 3.72 9.06 3.02
CA PHE A 103 3.50 9.86 1.80
C PHE A 103 2.33 10.81 2.05
N GLN A 104 2.57 12.11 1.85
CA GLN A 104 1.55 13.13 1.96
C GLN A 104 1.11 13.61 0.57
N PHE A 105 -0.20 13.74 0.37
CA PHE A 105 -0.81 14.22 -0.86
C PHE A 105 -1.66 15.46 -0.61
N ASN A 106 -1.47 16.48 -1.45
CA ASN A 106 -2.31 17.67 -1.48
C ASN A 106 -3.22 17.63 -2.73
N LEU A 107 -4.38 17.00 -2.62
CA LEU A 107 -5.28 16.82 -3.76
C LEU A 107 -6.03 18.10 -4.20
N LYS A 108 -5.69 19.27 -3.66
CA LYS A 108 -6.13 20.57 -4.22
C LYS A 108 -5.37 20.90 -5.50
N SER A 109 -4.16 20.39 -5.65
CA SER A 109 -3.32 20.56 -6.84
C SER A 109 -3.70 19.53 -7.91
N ALA A 110 -3.83 19.97 -9.16
CA ALA A 110 -4.05 19.09 -10.28
C ALA A 110 -2.86 18.13 -10.50
N THR A 111 -1.63 18.62 -10.29
CA THR A 111 -0.42 17.80 -10.37
C THR A 111 -0.43 16.69 -9.32
N ALA A 112 -0.84 16.99 -8.08
CA ALA A 112 -0.93 15.98 -7.04
C ALA A 112 -2.02 14.92 -7.32
N LEU A 113 -3.11 15.30 -7.99
CA LEU A 113 -4.10 14.34 -8.48
C LEU A 113 -3.51 13.36 -9.49
N VAL A 114 -2.70 13.85 -10.45
CA VAL A 114 -1.99 12.99 -11.41
C VAL A 114 -1.03 12.06 -10.67
N LEU A 115 -0.23 12.60 -9.75
CA LEU A 115 0.69 11.79 -8.93
C LEU A 115 -0.04 10.74 -8.08
N ALA A 116 -1.21 11.06 -7.54
CA ALA A 116 -2.05 10.11 -6.80
C ALA A 116 -2.60 8.99 -7.72
N THR A 117 -2.82 9.27 -9.00
CA THR A 117 -3.23 8.26 -10.00
C THR A 117 -2.06 7.32 -10.37
N ASP A 118 -0.86 7.85 -10.35
CA ASP A 118 0.35 7.04 -10.62
C ASP A 118 0.82 6.28 -9.37
N PHE A 119 0.47 6.75 -8.17
CA PHE A 119 0.87 6.13 -6.92
C PHE A 119 0.14 4.80 -6.70
N LYS A 120 0.85 3.69 -6.84
CA LYS A 120 0.28 2.35 -6.65
C LYS A 120 0.28 1.96 -5.19
N MET A 121 -0.89 1.52 -4.74
CA MET A 121 -1.09 1.02 -3.38
C MET A 121 -0.36 -0.31 -3.19
N ALA A 122 0.18 -0.50 -2.00
CA ALA A 122 0.84 -1.73 -1.60
C ALA A 122 0.03 -2.46 -0.51
N PRO A 123 0.22 -3.77 -0.37
CA PRO A 123 -0.44 -4.53 0.70
C PRO A 123 -0.14 -3.94 2.08
N LEU A 124 -1.20 -3.84 2.89
CA LEU A 124 -1.19 -3.29 4.25
C LEU A 124 -0.90 -1.78 4.33
N ASP A 125 -1.00 -1.04 3.23
CA ASP A 125 -1.00 0.42 3.30
C ASP A 125 -2.20 0.92 4.10
N ILE A 126 -1.99 2.00 4.84
CA ILE A 126 -3.04 2.70 5.58
C ILE A 126 -3.20 4.09 4.98
N ILE A 127 -4.39 4.40 4.50
CA ILE A 127 -4.77 5.76 4.09
C ILE A 127 -5.43 6.44 5.28
N PHE A 128 -4.93 7.59 5.65
CA PHE A 128 -5.49 8.43 6.69
C PHE A 128 -5.82 9.81 6.13
N VAL A 129 -7.08 10.23 6.29
CA VAL A 129 -7.55 11.54 5.87
C VAL A 129 -7.86 12.37 7.10
N THR A 130 -7.24 13.56 7.22
CA THR A 130 -7.45 14.47 8.33
C THR A 130 -8.29 15.68 7.94
N ASN A 131 -9.00 16.27 8.92
CA ASN A 131 -9.67 17.55 8.82
C ASN A 131 -8.76 18.72 9.23
N ASP A 132 -7.62 18.43 9.86
CA ASP A 132 -6.72 19.46 10.35
C ASP A 132 -5.85 20.05 9.24
N PRO A 133 -5.63 21.37 9.24
CA PRO A 133 -4.66 22.00 8.37
C PRO A 133 -3.26 21.40 8.59
N ILE A 134 -2.52 21.23 7.49
CA ILE A 134 -1.14 20.69 7.47
C ILE A 134 -0.20 21.35 8.50
N THR A 135 -0.49 22.60 8.90
CA THR A 135 0.28 23.35 9.90
C THR A 135 0.30 22.68 11.28
N ARG A 136 -0.67 21.82 11.59
CA ARG A 136 -0.73 21.02 12.83
C ARG A 136 -0.23 19.58 12.65
N TRP A 137 0.23 19.24 11.45
CA TRP A 137 0.75 17.93 11.16
C TRP A 137 1.86 17.48 12.10
N ASN A 138 2.81 18.39 12.39
CA ASN A 138 3.91 18.10 13.32
C ASN A 138 3.41 17.78 14.75
N ASP A 139 2.26 18.33 15.14
CA ASP A 139 1.68 18.09 16.46
C ASP A 139 0.86 16.78 16.49
N THR A 140 0.10 16.50 15.43
CA THR A 140 -0.80 15.34 15.39
C THR A 140 -0.05 14.06 15.01
N VAL A 141 0.75 14.09 13.94
CA VAL A 141 1.50 12.91 13.49
C VAL A 141 2.80 12.77 14.27
N GLY A 142 3.44 13.88 14.64
CA GLY A 142 4.58 13.87 15.55
C GLY A 142 4.24 13.16 16.87
N SER A 143 3.06 13.38 17.43
CA SER A 143 2.61 12.72 18.67
C SER A 143 2.26 11.25 18.47
N LEU A 144 1.71 10.86 17.32
CA LEU A 144 1.41 9.46 16.99
C LEU A 144 2.67 8.66 16.65
N ILE A 145 3.68 9.33 16.08
CA ILE A 145 4.93 8.72 15.63
C ILE A 145 6.05 8.91 16.66
N ALA A 146 5.91 9.83 17.60
CA ALA A 146 6.94 10.13 18.63
C ALA A 146 7.49 8.88 19.36
N PRO A 147 6.68 7.85 19.67
CA PRO A 147 7.21 6.60 20.22
C PRO A 147 8.07 5.81 19.27
N LEU A 148 8.01 6.11 17.96
CA LEU A 148 8.69 5.41 16.86
C LEU A 148 9.88 6.23 16.32
N THR A 149 10.35 7.22 17.08
CA THR A 149 11.42 8.14 16.69
C THR A 149 12.69 7.39 16.26
N GLY A 150 13.11 7.65 15.04
CA GLY A 150 14.26 7.05 14.36
C GLY A 150 13.91 6.16 13.17
N LEU A 151 12.63 5.85 12.95
CA LEU A 151 12.19 4.84 11.98
C LEU A 151 11.22 5.39 10.92
N VAL A 152 10.93 6.69 10.94
CA VAL A 152 9.98 7.30 10.01
C VAL A 152 10.69 8.14 8.97
N ARG A 153 10.51 7.79 7.71
CA ARG A 153 10.90 8.61 6.56
C ARG A 153 9.64 9.29 6.02
N VAL A 154 9.55 10.61 6.18
CA VAL A 154 8.47 11.41 5.59
C VAL A 154 8.88 11.83 4.19
N GLN A 155 8.12 11.41 3.19
CA GLN A 155 8.24 11.89 1.82
C GLN A 155 7.01 12.75 1.51
N THR A 156 7.24 14.05 1.34
CA THR A 156 6.18 14.97 0.94
C THR A 156 6.10 14.96 -0.58
N VAL A 157 5.03 14.44 -1.12
CA VAL A 157 4.70 14.55 -2.54
C VAL A 157 4.01 15.90 -2.72
N VAL A 158 4.80 16.98 -2.73
CA VAL A 158 4.33 18.35 -2.94
C VAL A 158 4.92 18.86 -4.23
N ASP A 159 4.05 19.46 -5.01
CA ASP A 159 4.44 20.35 -6.11
C ASP A 159 5.11 21.58 -5.50
N SER A 160 6.41 21.75 -5.72
CA SER A 160 7.14 22.98 -5.39
C SER A 160 6.92 23.94 -6.55
N SER A 161 5.87 24.77 -6.44
CA SER A 161 5.69 25.97 -7.23
C SER A 161 6.03 27.18 -6.41
#